data_a11e6f10138d48f372a38e80827b703e
#
_entry.id   a11e6f10138d48f372a38e80827b703e
#
_cell.length_a   1.000
_cell.length_b   1.000
_cell.length_c   1.000
_cell.angle_alpha   90.00
_cell.angle_beta   90.00
_cell.angle_gamma   90.00
#
_symmetry.space_group_name_H-M   'P 1'
#
loop_
_entity.id
_entity.type
_entity.pdbx_description
1 polymer ?
#
loop_
_entity_poly.entity_id
_entity_poly.type
_entity_poly.pdbx_seq_one_letter_code
_entity_poly.pdbx_strand_id
1 'polypeptide(L)'
;MMKSIPVLLFIFQLSITPAMANDTKTFTGDWEVAVAIIEGNEVPAEFNKMIQLQMRGKQYMTSRMGEVVDEGTFELEMDKMPPRIQITGVKGENAGKKILGIYKLEGKDKLTFCYSFDGKAYPEKFEAKSPGMVLITYTRRAAK
;
A
#
# COMPACT_ATOMS: atom_id res chain seq x y z
N MET A 1 -48.29 7.57 -49.19
CA MET A 1 -46.96 6.89 -49.04
C MET A 1 -46.32 7.37 -47.78
N MET A 2 -46.33 6.53 -46.78
CA MET A 2 -45.62 6.83 -45.52
C MET A 2 -44.17 6.34 -45.66
N LYS A 3 -43.23 7.28 -45.65
CA LYS A 3 -41.81 6.93 -45.53
C LYS A 3 -41.52 6.64 -44.06
N SER A 4 -41.25 5.37 -43.74
CA SER A 4 -40.73 5.03 -42.40
C SER A 4 -39.34 5.62 -42.26
N ILE A 5 -39.19 6.51 -41.30
CA ILE A 5 -37.91 7.02 -40.89
C ILE A 5 -37.31 5.96 -39.96
N PRO A 6 -36.13 5.38 -40.28
CA PRO A 6 -35.51 4.50 -39.32
C PRO A 6 -35.11 5.33 -38.09
N VAL A 7 -35.73 5.01 -36.96
CA VAL A 7 -35.27 5.52 -35.69
C VAL A 7 -33.91 4.89 -35.46
N LEU A 8 -32.86 5.66 -35.70
CA LEU A 8 -31.51 5.26 -35.36
C LEU A 8 -31.42 5.32 -33.83
N LEU A 9 -31.62 4.16 -33.22
CA LEU A 9 -31.41 4.05 -31.77
C LEU A 9 -29.91 4.17 -31.52
N PHE A 10 -29.47 5.38 -31.19
CA PHE A 10 -28.13 5.59 -30.65
C PHE A 10 -28.12 4.95 -29.29
N ILE A 11 -27.65 3.69 -29.23
CA ILE A 11 -27.27 3.07 -27.96
C ILE A 11 -25.99 3.77 -27.53
N PHE A 12 -26.14 4.76 -26.66
CA PHE A 12 -25.04 5.34 -25.95
C PHE A 12 -24.51 4.25 -25.01
N GLN A 13 -23.53 3.47 -25.48
CA GLN A 13 -22.81 2.60 -24.61
C GLN A 13 -22.00 3.50 -23.69
N LEU A 14 -22.53 3.71 -22.49
CA LEU A 14 -21.72 4.21 -21.41
C LEU A 14 -20.68 3.13 -21.11
N SER A 15 -19.50 3.26 -21.71
CA SER A 15 -18.36 2.49 -21.26
C SER A 15 -18.00 3.02 -19.88
N ILE A 16 -18.54 2.37 -18.85
CA ILE A 16 -18.09 2.56 -17.48
C ILE A 16 -16.70 1.93 -17.45
N THR A 17 -15.68 2.72 -17.76
CA THR A 17 -14.33 2.39 -17.34
C THR A 17 -14.35 2.43 -15.81
N PRO A 18 -14.10 1.30 -15.12
CA PRO A 18 -13.95 1.37 -13.67
C PRO A 18 -12.86 2.40 -13.40
N ALA A 19 -13.22 3.48 -12.71
CA ALA A 19 -12.24 4.43 -12.22
C ALA A 19 -11.25 3.61 -11.39
N MET A 20 -9.99 3.49 -11.86
CA MET A 20 -8.94 2.85 -11.06
C MET A 20 -8.85 3.65 -9.77
N ALA A 21 -9.10 2.97 -8.64
CA ALA A 21 -8.99 3.58 -7.32
C ALA A 21 -7.61 4.23 -7.22
N ASN A 22 -7.57 5.51 -6.84
CA ASN A 22 -6.30 6.20 -6.62
C ASN A 22 -5.76 5.82 -5.24
N ASP A 23 -5.10 4.66 -5.16
CA ASP A 23 -4.56 4.13 -3.91
C ASP A 23 -3.51 5.06 -3.32
N THR A 24 -2.73 5.76 -4.14
CA THR A 24 -1.75 6.74 -3.67
C THR A 24 -2.42 7.83 -2.83
N LYS A 25 -3.58 8.31 -3.26
CA LYS A 25 -4.35 9.29 -2.51
C LYS A 25 -4.90 8.70 -1.21
N THR A 26 -5.40 7.47 -1.25
CA THR A 26 -5.91 6.77 -0.07
C THR A 26 -4.80 6.49 0.95
N PHE A 27 -3.58 6.23 0.49
CA PHE A 27 -2.42 6.00 1.36
C PHE A 27 -2.02 7.26 2.14
N THR A 28 -2.27 8.45 1.61
CA THR A 28 -1.89 9.70 2.28
C THR A 28 -2.54 9.80 3.65
N GLY A 29 -1.75 9.97 4.67
CA GLY A 29 -2.20 10.09 6.06
C GLY A 29 -1.19 9.55 7.05
N ASP A 30 -1.64 9.48 8.29
CA ASP A 30 -0.87 8.95 9.41
C ASP A 30 -1.42 7.59 9.79
N TRP A 31 -0.51 6.64 10.00
CA TRP A 31 -0.84 5.24 10.21
C TRP A 31 -0.14 4.70 11.45
N GLU A 32 -0.83 3.80 12.15
CA GLU A 32 -0.32 3.08 13.32
C GLU A 32 -0.23 1.60 13.01
N VAL A 33 0.77 0.93 13.57
CA VAL A 33 0.90 -0.52 13.42
C VAL A 33 -0.12 -1.23 14.30
N ALA A 34 -1.00 -2.01 13.70
CA ALA A 34 -1.93 -2.88 14.41
C ALA A 34 -1.32 -4.25 14.68
N VAL A 35 -0.71 -4.85 13.65
CA VAL A 35 -0.06 -6.17 13.74
C VAL A 35 1.18 -6.15 12.87
N ALA A 36 2.27 -6.73 13.35
CA ALA A 36 3.47 -6.96 12.57
C ALA A 36 4.00 -8.37 12.80
N ILE A 37 4.35 -9.05 11.73
CA ILE A 37 4.96 -10.39 11.76
C ILE A 37 6.28 -10.29 10.99
N ILE A 38 7.38 -10.61 11.65
CA ILE A 38 8.71 -10.58 11.07
C ILE A 38 9.27 -12.00 11.11
N GLU A 39 9.54 -12.55 9.93
CA GLU A 39 10.14 -13.89 9.78
C GLU A 39 9.38 -14.97 10.58
N GLY A 40 8.04 -14.91 10.56
CA GLY A 40 7.17 -15.86 11.27
C GLY A 40 6.89 -15.53 12.72
N ASN A 41 7.50 -14.48 13.29
CA ASN A 41 7.32 -14.10 14.68
C ASN A 41 6.48 -12.83 14.80
N GLU A 42 5.42 -12.89 15.58
CA GLU A 42 4.58 -11.72 15.85
C GLU A 42 5.32 -10.76 16.79
N VAL A 43 5.35 -9.48 16.40
CA VAL A 43 5.94 -8.43 17.20
C VAL A 43 4.98 -8.07 18.34
N PRO A 44 5.46 -8.01 19.60
CA PRO A 44 4.63 -7.62 20.73
C PRO A 44 3.96 -6.25 20.54
N ALA A 45 2.74 -6.12 21.03
CA ALA A 45 1.93 -4.91 20.85
C ALA A 45 2.60 -3.64 21.39
N GLU A 46 3.38 -3.74 22.46
CA GLU A 46 4.10 -2.59 23.03
C GLU A 46 5.13 -1.99 22.06
N PHE A 47 5.76 -2.81 21.21
CA PHE A 47 6.68 -2.32 20.19
C PHE A 47 5.94 -1.71 19.00
N ASN A 48 4.80 -2.29 18.64
CA ASN A 48 3.98 -1.75 17.56
C ASN A 48 3.51 -0.31 17.83
N LYS A 49 3.20 -0.01 19.08
CA LYS A 49 2.76 1.33 19.49
C LYS A 49 3.84 2.42 19.35
N MET A 50 5.10 2.02 19.28
CA MET A 50 6.21 2.95 19.13
C MET A 50 6.42 3.41 17.70
N ILE A 51 5.81 2.75 16.73
CA ILE A 51 6.05 2.95 15.31
C ILE A 51 4.88 3.71 14.68
N GLN A 52 5.21 4.76 13.96
CA GLN A 52 4.25 5.53 13.17
C GLN A 52 4.73 5.62 11.73
N LEU A 53 3.80 5.47 10.80
CA LEU A 53 4.05 5.66 9.37
C LEU A 53 3.28 6.88 8.90
N GLN A 54 3.96 7.76 8.19
CA GLN A 54 3.35 8.91 7.53
C GLN A 54 3.55 8.77 6.03
N MET A 55 2.48 8.89 5.29
CA MET A 55 2.52 8.86 3.83
C MET A 55 1.94 10.15 3.27
N ARG A 56 2.66 10.77 2.32
CA ARG A 56 2.27 12.00 1.64
C ARG A 56 2.61 11.88 0.16
N GLY A 57 1.59 11.80 -0.71
CA GLY A 57 1.82 11.54 -2.13
C GLY A 57 2.59 10.23 -2.30
N LYS A 58 3.76 10.29 -2.93
CA LYS A 58 4.64 9.14 -3.14
C LYS A 58 5.81 9.07 -2.15
N GLN A 59 5.73 9.81 -1.07
CA GLN A 59 6.75 9.84 -0.02
C GLN A 59 6.26 9.14 1.24
N TYR A 60 7.16 8.49 1.95
CA TYR A 60 6.88 7.90 3.25
C TYR A 60 7.93 8.30 4.29
N MET A 61 7.51 8.27 5.53
CA MET A 61 8.35 8.55 6.68
C MET A 61 7.94 7.62 7.81
N THR A 62 8.88 6.88 8.36
CA THR A 62 8.65 6.04 9.53
C THR A 62 9.34 6.66 10.74
N SER A 63 8.60 6.78 11.83
CA SER A 63 9.11 7.26 13.10
C SER A 63 9.03 6.17 14.16
N ARG A 64 9.99 6.15 15.05
CA ARG A 64 10.03 5.28 16.22
C ARG A 64 10.24 6.15 17.45
N MET A 65 9.29 6.11 18.38
CA MET A 65 9.33 6.94 19.60
C MET A 65 9.50 8.43 19.31
N GLY A 66 8.83 8.92 18.25
CA GLY A 66 8.88 10.33 17.83
C GLY A 66 10.08 10.73 16.99
N GLU A 67 11.05 9.84 16.78
CA GLU A 67 12.21 10.09 15.92
C GLU A 67 12.04 9.45 14.55
N VAL A 68 12.33 10.21 13.50
CA VAL A 68 12.31 9.67 12.12
C VAL A 68 13.50 8.73 11.96
N VAL A 69 13.20 7.46 11.62
CA VAL A 69 14.22 6.42 11.45
C VAL A 69 14.37 5.94 10.01
N ASP A 70 13.39 6.26 9.15
CA ASP A 70 13.39 5.83 7.75
C ASP A 70 12.55 6.78 6.91
N GLU A 71 13.06 7.18 5.77
CA GLU A 71 12.38 8.03 4.80
C GLU A 71 12.69 7.58 3.38
N GLY A 72 11.73 7.73 2.51
CA GLY A 72 11.93 7.44 1.11
C GLY A 72 10.71 7.70 0.25
N THR A 73 10.69 7.03 -0.88
CA THR A 73 9.61 7.12 -1.87
C THR A 73 9.06 5.74 -2.18
N PHE A 74 7.88 5.71 -2.79
CA PHE A 74 7.28 4.45 -3.24
C PHE A 74 6.55 4.62 -4.56
N GLU A 75 6.45 3.52 -5.30
CA GLU A 75 5.65 3.40 -6.53
C GLU A 75 4.67 2.25 -6.36
N LEU A 76 3.45 2.42 -6.89
CA LEU A 76 2.40 1.41 -6.86
C LEU A 76 2.15 0.83 -8.24
N GLU A 77 1.94 -0.48 -8.30
CA GLU A 77 1.41 -1.17 -9.48
C GLU A 77 0.02 -1.70 -9.14
N MET A 78 -0.99 -0.88 -9.38
CA MET A 78 -2.39 -1.16 -9.01
C MET A 78 -3.07 -2.16 -9.93
N ASP A 79 -2.50 -2.42 -11.11
CA ASP A 79 -3.00 -3.35 -12.11
C ASP A 79 -2.58 -4.81 -11.87
N LYS A 80 -1.75 -5.06 -10.89
CA LYS A 80 -1.31 -6.41 -10.52
C LYS A 80 -2.27 -7.04 -9.50
N MET A 81 -2.25 -8.38 -9.42
CA MET A 81 -3.06 -9.17 -8.49
C MET A 81 -2.16 -10.11 -7.67
N PRO A 82 -1.88 -9.84 -6.40
CA PRO A 82 -2.22 -8.62 -5.64
C PRO A 82 -1.48 -7.38 -6.15
N PRO A 83 -1.98 -6.17 -5.86
CA PRO A 83 -1.27 -4.95 -6.21
C PRO A 83 0.10 -4.89 -5.52
N ARG A 84 1.05 -4.25 -6.18
CA ARG A 84 2.45 -4.21 -5.75
C ARG A 84 2.89 -2.82 -5.33
N ILE A 85 3.84 -2.78 -4.42
CA ILE A 85 4.53 -1.57 -3.99
C ILE A 85 6.03 -1.78 -4.10
N GLN A 86 6.73 -0.78 -4.63
CA GLN A 86 8.17 -0.74 -4.65
C GLN A 86 8.62 0.45 -3.81
N ILE A 87 9.39 0.21 -2.77
CA ILE A 87 9.90 1.23 -1.86
C ILE A 87 11.36 1.49 -2.17
N THR A 88 11.74 2.76 -2.21
CA THR A 88 13.13 3.19 -2.33
C THR A 88 13.50 4.00 -1.09
N GLY A 89 14.38 3.49 -0.27
CA GLY A 89 14.90 4.19 0.91
C GLY A 89 15.84 5.32 0.49
N VAL A 90 15.69 6.48 1.10
CA VAL A 90 16.51 7.67 0.82
C VAL A 90 17.35 8.05 2.02
N LYS A 91 16.77 8.05 3.22
CA LYS A 91 17.44 8.36 4.48
C LYS A 91 17.07 7.34 5.55
N GLY A 92 17.99 7.08 6.47
CA GLY A 92 17.76 6.23 7.62
C GLY A 92 18.10 4.76 7.37
N GLU A 93 17.41 3.89 8.08
CA GLU A 93 17.72 2.45 8.13
C GLU A 93 17.70 1.76 6.75
N ASN A 94 16.86 2.21 5.84
CA ASN A 94 16.71 1.62 4.51
C ASN A 94 17.31 2.47 3.38
N ALA A 95 18.15 3.46 3.72
CA ALA A 95 18.79 4.31 2.72
C ALA A 95 19.53 3.48 1.66
N GLY A 96 19.23 3.75 0.38
CA GLY A 96 19.82 3.06 -0.75
C GLY A 96 19.24 1.67 -1.05
N LYS A 97 18.28 1.21 -0.26
CA LYS A 97 17.64 -0.10 -0.44
C LYS A 97 16.37 0.01 -1.26
N LYS A 98 16.12 -1.03 -2.05
CA LYS A 98 14.87 -1.23 -2.77
C LYS A 98 14.12 -2.39 -2.11
N ILE A 99 12.91 -2.13 -1.68
CA ILE A 99 12.07 -3.11 -1.00
C ILE A 99 10.85 -3.39 -1.87
N LEU A 100 10.60 -4.66 -2.14
CA LEU A 100 9.49 -5.11 -2.97
C LEU A 100 8.38 -5.66 -2.09
N GLY A 101 7.15 -5.27 -2.35
CA GLY A 101 6.00 -5.71 -1.56
C GLY A 101 4.73 -5.84 -2.37
N ILE A 102 3.77 -6.50 -1.73
CA ILE A 102 2.38 -6.52 -2.14
C ILE A 102 1.56 -5.84 -1.05
N TYR A 103 0.40 -5.29 -1.43
CA TYR A 103 -0.44 -4.61 -0.45
C TYR A 103 -1.91 -4.90 -0.70
N LYS A 104 -2.71 -4.66 0.32
CA LYS A 104 -4.16 -4.60 0.21
C LYS A 104 -4.71 -3.49 1.09
N LEU A 105 -5.70 -2.78 0.54
CA LEU A 105 -6.52 -1.84 1.28
C LEU A 105 -7.85 -2.51 1.66
N GLU A 106 -8.23 -2.42 2.91
CA GLU A 106 -9.54 -2.82 3.39
C GLU A 106 -10.29 -1.55 3.82
N GLY A 107 -11.16 -1.05 2.94
CA GLY A 107 -11.77 0.26 3.13
C GLY A 107 -10.74 1.39 3.04
N LYS A 108 -10.92 2.44 3.83
CA LYS A 108 -10.03 3.61 3.86
C LYS A 108 -9.00 3.57 4.98
N ASP A 109 -9.22 2.74 6.00
CA ASP A 109 -8.55 2.88 7.29
C ASP A 109 -7.69 1.67 7.67
N LYS A 110 -7.61 0.65 6.82
CA LYS A 110 -6.78 -0.53 7.06
C LYS A 110 -5.94 -0.86 5.85
N LEU A 111 -4.64 -0.96 6.04
CA LEU A 111 -3.66 -1.17 5.00
C LEU A 111 -2.69 -2.28 5.43
N THR A 112 -2.57 -3.33 4.63
CA THR A 112 -1.66 -4.43 4.90
C THR A 112 -0.58 -4.49 3.82
N PHE A 113 0.68 -4.60 4.25
CA PHE A 113 1.82 -4.81 3.37
C PHE A 113 2.49 -6.14 3.69
N CYS A 114 2.97 -6.80 2.66
CA CYS A 114 3.90 -7.92 2.79
C CYS A 114 5.15 -7.57 2.01
N TYR A 115 6.27 -7.45 2.69
CA TYR A 115 7.54 -7.01 2.11
C TYR A 115 8.56 -8.12 2.04
N SER A 116 9.37 -8.10 0.98
CA SER A 116 10.62 -8.83 0.85
C SER A 116 11.77 -7.84 0.84
N PHE A 117 12.64 -7.92 1.84
CA PHE A 117 13.77 -7.02 2.00
C PHE A 117 15.00 -7.41 1.17
N ASP A 118 14.97 -8.56 0.50
CA ASP A 118 16.08 -8.98 -0.37
C ASP A 118 16.13 -8.23 -1.71
N GLY A 119 15.06 -7.54 -2.07
CA GLY A 119 14.95 -6.77 -3.30
C GLY A 119 14.93 -7.58 -4.59
N LYS A 120 14.81 -8.92 -4.53
CA LYS A 120 14.91 -9.81 -5.69
C LYS A 120 13.58 -10.16 -6.31
N ALA A 121 12.54 -10.36 -5.48
CA ALA A 121 11.23 -10.79 -5.96
C ALA A 121 10.13 -10.22 -5.10
N TYR A 122 8.96 -10.01 -5.71
CA TYR A 122 7.76 -9.64 -4.97
C TYR A 122 7.22 -10.87 -4.22
N PRO A 123 6.73 -10.69 -2.98
CA PRO A 123 5.95 -11.74 -2.34
C PRO A 123 4.74 -12.13 -3.18
N GLU A 124 4.36 -13.39 -3.15
CA GLU A 124 3.16 -13.88 -3.86
C GLU A 124 1.95 -13.96 -2.96
N LYS A 125 2.17 -14.08 -1.64
CA LYS A 125 1.14 -14.24 -0.62
C LYS A 125 1.40 -13.31 0.56
N PHE A 126 0.35 -12.99 1.30
CA PHE A 126 0.45 -12.23 2.55
C PHE A 126 0.89 -13.14 3.69
N GLU A 127 2.12 -13.62 3.61
CA GLU A 127 2.78 -14.47 4.61
C GLU A 127 4.23 -14.03 4.76
N ALA A 128 4.72 -13.98 6.00
CA ALA A 128 6.09 -13.55 6.32
C ALA A 128 6.78 -14.62 7.16
N LYS A 129 7.03 -15.79 6.59
CA LYS A 129 7.65 -16.94 7.28
C LYS A 129 9.14 -17.07 7.02
N SER A 130 9.62 -16.61 5.86
CA SER A 130 11.01 -16.76 5.42
C SER A 130 11.86 -15.58 5.90
N PRO A 131 13.21 -15.74 5.98
CA PRO A 131 14.10 -14.63 6.29
C PRO A 131 13.90 -13.45 5.35
N GLY A 132 13.95 -12.22 5.90
CA GLY A 132 13.75 -10.99 5.15
C GLY A 132 12.31 -10.65 4.81
N MET A 133 11.33 -11.42 5.28
CA MET A 133 9.91 -11.19 5.04
C MET A 133 9.25 -10.50 6.22
N VAL A 134 8.40 -9.51 5.92
CA VAL A 134 7.61 -8.78 6.92
C VAL A 134 6.17 -8.65 6.45
N LEU A 135 5.23 -9.00 7.32
CA LEU A 135 3.82 -8.77 7.12
C LEU A 135 3.35 -7.76 8.17
N ILE A 136 2.86 -6.62 7.74
CA ILE A 136 2.48 -5.55 8.64
C ILE A 136 1.12 -4.98 8.27
N THR A 137 0.26 -4.82 9.26
CA THR A 137 -1.06 -4.22 9.12
C THR A 137 -1.08 -2.89 9.85
N TYR A 138 -1.44 -1.85 9.13
CA TYR A 138 -1.62 -0.50 9.66
C TYR A 138 -3.10 -0.15 9.75
N THR A 139 -3.44 0.61 10.76
CA THR A 139 -4.73 1.30 10.86
C THR A 139 -4.50 2.79 10.78
N ARG A 140 -5.43 3.50 10.13
CA ARG A 140 -5.33 4.95 10.02
C ARG A 140 -5.48 5.59 11.37
N ARG A 141 -4.57 6.49 11.68
CA ARG A 141 -4.66 7.29 12.89
C ARG A 141 -5.79 8.30 12.75
N ALA A 142 -6.63 8.40 13.78
CA ALA A 142 -7.71 9.38 13.80
C ALA A 142 -7.13 10.79 13.69
N ALA A 143 -7.75 11.61 12.82
CA ALA A 143 -7.43 13.03 12.75
C ALA A 143 -7.78 13.69 14.09
N LYS A 144 -6.82 14.41 14.64
CA LYS A 144 -7.05 15.21 15.85
C LYS A 144 -7.75 16.51 15.50
#